data_21a0fe2ce69f56b28149f3e20bb888ba
#
_entry.id   21a0fe2ce69f56b28149f3e20bb888ba
#
_cell.length_a   1.000
_cell.length_b   1.000
_cell.length_c   1.000
_cell.angle_alpha   90.00
_cell.angle_beta   90.00
_cell.angle_gamma   90.00
#
_symmetry.space_group_name_H-M   'P 1'
#
loop_
_entity.id
_entity.type
_entity.pdbx_description
1 polymer ?
#
loop_
_entity_poly.entity_id
_entity_poly.type
_entity_poly.pdbx_seq_one_letter_code
_entity_poly.pdbx_strand_id
1 'polypeptide(L)'
;MKTKTYDLVLDFVSVIAAAGLLSGASPLGAHEGPPRDPATQACESYDLDVRGDIALLAQDARPLTFSADGGAQLPAIEVGQHYAAKLHPQGEVKFDIEPSRVMLADGAYAGHARFSVPVSGHYRIALSSESWVDVLAGGDYLETEAFAGRVECKPLRKLVDYMLEADESYVLMLSGGSEDVMGTAIRLVE
;
A
#
# COMPACT_ATOMS: atom_id res chain seq x y z
N MET A 1 -34.28 27.02 -61.76
CA MET A 1 -35.61 27.58 -62.04
C MET A 1 -36.57 27.25 -60.92
N LYS A 2 -37.25 28.26 -60.42
CA LYS A 2 -38.35 28.39 -59.48
C LYS A 2 -37.95 28.56 -58.00
N THR A 3 -37.78 29.82 -57.71
CA THR A 3 -37.99 30.52 -56.42
C THR A 3 -39.43 30.32 -55.94
N LYS A 4 -39.57 30.12 -54.63
CA LYS A 4 -40.84 30.31 -53.96
C LYS A 4 -40.63 31.02 -52.64
N THR A 5 -40.89 32.29 -52.63
CA THR A 5 -41.07 33.23 -51.55
C THR A 5 -42.40 32.91 -50.86
N TYR A 6 -42.40 32.90 -49.51
CA TYR A 6 -43.61 33.04 -48.73
C TYR A 6 -43.46 34.11 -47.68
N ASP A 7 -44.47 34.94 -47.67
CA ASP A 7 -44.65 36.21 -47.00
C ASP A 7 -44.82 36.06 -45.47
N LEU A 8 -44.48 37.14 -44.91
CA LEU A 8 -44.65 37.65 -43.53
C LEU A 8 -46.10 37.74 -43.14
N VAL A 9 -46.45 37.25 -41.93
CA VAL A 9 -47.63 37.75 -41.20
C VAL A 9 -47.19 37.95 -39.76
N LEU A 10 -47.17 39.21 -39.33
CA LEU A 10 -47.08 39.65 -37.94
C LEU A 10 -48.46 39.49 -37.31
N ASP A 11 -48.52 38.77 -36.19
CA ASP A 11 -49.62 38.88 -35.25
C ASP A 11 -49.08 39.28 -33.87
N PHE A 12 -49.49 40.50 -33.49
CA PHE A 12 -49.29 41.06 -32.17
C PHE A 12 -50.36 40.51 -31.24
N VAL A 13 -49.96 39.76 -30.24
CA VAL A 13 -50.80 39.43 -29.10
C VAL A 13 -50.13 39.87 -27.82
N SER A 14 -50.71 40.84 -27.16
CA SER A 14 -50.37 41.33 -25.85
C SER A 14 -50.56 40.23 -24.81
N VAL A 15 -49.54 40.00 -23.98
CA VAL A 15 -49.67 39.11 -22.83
C VAL A 15 -49.31 39.86 -21.52
N ILE A 16 -50.21 39.75 -20.65
CA ILE A 16 -50.33 40.26 -19.29
C ILE A 16 -49.16 39.77 -18.43
N ALA A 17 -48.55 40.72 -17.69
CA ALA A 17 -47.57 40.42 -16.67
C ALA A 17 -48.23 39.78 -15.43
N ALA A 18 -47.88 38.55 -15.14
CA ALA A 18 -48.11 37.91 -13.83
C ALA A 18 -46.81 37.83 -13.09
N ALA A 19 -46.63 38.64 -12.06
CA ALA A 19 -45.50 38.58 -11.15
C ALA A 19 -45.63 37.33 -10.25
N GLY A 20 -44.96 36.26 -10.60
CA GLY A 20 -44.78 35.07 -9.74
C GLY A 20 -43.53 35.23 -8.91
N LEU A 21 -43.69 35.38 -7.60
CA LEU A 21 -42.62 35.27 -6.61
C LEU A 21 -42.12 33.81 -6.60
N LEU A 22 -41.06 33.53 -7.33
CA LEU A 22 -40.29 32.29 -7.20
C LEU A 22 -39.36 32.45 -6.00
N SER A 23 -39.77 31.89 -4.86
CA SER A 23 -38.85 31.61 -3.74
C SER A 23 -37.73 30.69 -4.26
N GLY A 24 -36.54 31.25 -4.48
CA GLY A 24 -35.34 30.51 -4.80
C GLY A 24 -34.91 29.68 -3.58
N ALA A 25 -35.23 28.40 -3.58
CA ALA A 25 -34.51 27.44 -2.74
C ALA A 25 -33.10 27.32 -3.33
N SER A 26 -32.14 27.92 -2.66
CA SER A 26 -30.72 27.68 -2.96
C SER A 26 -30.46 26.18 -2.74
N PRO A 27 -29.87 25.47 -3.70
CA PRO A 27 -29.39 24.12 -3.43
C PRO A 27 -28.36 24.24 -2.31
N LEU A 28 -28.57 23.46 -1.25
CA LEU A 28 -27.55 23.22 -0.22
C LEU A 28 -26.28 22.77 -0.95
N GLY A 29 -25.29 23.66 -1.01
CA GLY A 29 -23.99 23.36 -1.58
C GLY A 29 -23.44 22.11 -0.89
N ALA A 30 -23.24 21.05 -1.64
CA ALA A 30 -22.44 19.94 -1.19
C ALA A 30 -21.11 20.54 -0.71
N HIS A 31 -20.82 20.41 0.57
CA HIS A 31 -19.52 20.74 1.13
C HIS A 31 -18.57 19.71 0.52
N GLU A 32 -17.97 20.04 -0.60
CA GLU A 32 -16.80 19.34 -1.07
C GLU A 32 -15.72 19.57 -0.01
N GLY A 33 -15.39 18.52 0.71
CA GLY A 33 -14.26 18.53 1.62
C GLY A 33 -12.98 18.96 0.89
N PRO A 34 -11.95 19.39 1.62
CA PRO A 34 -10.70 19.79 0.99
C PRO A 34 -10.21 18.68 0.03
N PRO A 35 -9.60 19.06 -1.12
CA PRO A 35 -9.05 18.08 -2.07
C PRO A 35 -8.14 17.11 -1.31
N ARG A 36 -8.46 15.81 -1.39
CA ARG A 36 -7.61 14.77 -0.78
C ARG A 36 -6.33 14.67 -1.57
N ASP A 37 -5.22 14.49 -0.85
CA ASP A 37 -3.94 14.21 -1.47
C ASP A 37 -4.07 12.96 -2.37
N PRO A 38 -3.65 13.03 -3.65
CA PRO A 38 -3.69 11.88 -4.57
C PRO A 38 -3.00 10.63 -3.99
N ALA A 39 -1.94 10.77 -3.20
CA ALA A 39 -1.27 9.65 -2.55
C ALA A 39 -2.16 8.99 -1.49
N THR A 40 -2.93 9.76 -0.73
CA THR A 40 -3.91 9.22 0.23
C THR A 40 -5.03 8.50 -0.48
N GLN A 41 -5.54 9.07 -1.58
CA GLN A 41 -6.60 8.45 -2.39
C GLN A 41 -6.15 7.13 -3.04
N ALA A 42 -4.89 7.04 -3.48
CA ALA A 42 -4.32 5.81 -4.01
C ALA A 42 -4.27 4.70 -2.95
N CYS A 43 -4.03 5.05 -1.70
CA CYS A 43 -4.04 4.08 -0.59
C CYS A 43 -5.47 3.58 -0.25
N GLU A 44 -6.51 4.35 -0.54
CA GLU A 44 -7.90 3.92 -0.39
C GLU A 44 -8.32 2.83 -1.41
N SER A 45 -7.50 2.58 -2.44
CA SER A 45 -7.74 1.57 -3.47
C SER A 45 -7.37 0.13 -3.07
N TYR A 46 -6.86 -0.08 -1.86
CA TYR A 46 -6.69 -1.42 -1.32
C TYR A 46 -8.04 -2.04 -0.96
N ASP A 47 -8.22 -3.31 -1.28
CA ASP A 47 -9.39 -4.09 -0.87
C ASP A 47 -9.33 -4.53 0.61
N LEU A 48 -8.20 -4.28 1.26
CA LEU A 48 -7.92 -4.57 2.67
C LEU A 48 -7.87 -3.27 3.47
N ASP A 49 -8.22 -3.32 4.75
CA ASP A 49 -8.01 -2.17 5.65
C ASP A 49 -6.52 -1.99 5.93
N VAL A 50 -5.95 -0.94 5.34
CA VAL A 50 -4.53 -0.60 5.43
C VAL A 50 -4.23 0.60 6.33
N ARG A 51 -5.25 1.15 7.02
CA ARG A 51 -5.08 2.37 7.84
C ARG A 51 -4.06 2.17 8.95
N GLY A 52 -4.08 0.99 9.59
CA GLY A 52 -3.11 0.63 10.63
C GLY A 52 -1.69 0.51 10.09
N ASP A 53 -1.53 -0.02 8.87
CA ASP A 53 -0.21 -0.17 8.21
C ASP A 53 0.37 1.20 7.85
N ILE A 54 -0.46 2.07 7.26
CA ILE A 54 -0.06 3.45 6.92
C ILE A 54 0.28 4.24 8.19
N ALA A 55 -0.54 4.13 9.24
CA ALA A 55 -0.26 4.80 10.51
C ALA A 55 1.03 4.31 11.17
N LEU A 56 1.35 3.02 11.05
CA LEU A 56 2.58 2.45 11.58
C LEU A 56 3.81 2.91 10.77
N LEU A 57 3.72 2.88 9.44
CA LEU A 57 4.79 3.35 8.55
C LEU A 57 4.99 4.88 8.59
N ALA A 58 4.03 5.64 9.12
CA ALA A 58 4.15 7.08 9.34
C ALA A 58 4.87 7.46 10.65
N GLN A 59 5.13 6.49 11.52
CA GLN A 59 5.91 6.72 12.75
C GLN A 59 7.40 6.88 12.43
N ASP A 60 8.16 7.42 13.37
CA ASP A 60 9.61 7.50 13.27
C ASP A 60 10.21 6.10 13.08
N ALA A 61 10.94 5.91 12.00
CA ALA A 61 11.55 4.63 11.67
C ALA A 61 12.82 4.39 12.49
N ARG A 62 12.95 3.22 13.08
CA ARG A 62 14.22 2.78 13.67
C ARG A 62 15.13 2.23 12.57
N PRO A 63 16.41 2.62 12.51
CA PRO A 63 17.33 2.04 11.55
C PRO A 63 17.61 0.58 11.90
N LEU A 64 17.56 -0.31 10.91
CA LEU A 64 17.91 -1.72 11.05
C LEU A 64 18.60 -2.19 9.78
N THR A 65 19.85 -2.66 9.89
CA THR A 65 20.52 -3.30 8.76
C THR A 65 20.18 -4.79 8.76
N PHE A 66 19.56 -5.25 7.70
CA PHE A 66 19.28 -6.67 7.47
C PHE A 66 20.62 -7.40 7.23
N SER A 67 20.66 -8.69 7.53
CA SER A 67 21.84 -9.50 7.30
C SER A 67 21.98 -9.87 5.82
N ALA A 68 23.19 -9.79 5.31
CA ALA A 68 23.55 -10.38 4.01
C ALA A 68 23.79 -11.89 4.09
N ASP A 69 23.76 -12.47 5.30
CA ASP A 69 23.98 -13.90 5.54
C ASP A 69 22.74 -14.47 6.24
N GLY A 70 22.16 -15.52 5.70
CA GLY A 70 20.97 -16.20 6.24
C GLY A 70 21.20 -16.97 7.54
N GLY A 71 22.43 -16.97 8.08
CA GLY A 71 22.85 -17.75 9.23
C GLY A 71 22.23 -17.34 10.58
N ALA A 72 22.81 -17.89 11.67
CA ALA A 72 22.20 -17.91 13.01
C ALA A 72 22.07 -16.55 13.72
N GLN A 73 22.75 -15.49 13.29
CA GLN A 73 22.75 -14.18 13.94
C GLN A 73 22.03 -13.10 13.13
N LEU A 74 20.72 -13.24 12.99
CA LEU A 74 19.92 -12.28 12.28
C LEU A 74 19.51 -11.11 13.18
N PRO A 75 19.46 -9.87 12.65
CA PRO A 75 18.89 -8.73 13.35
C PRO A 75 17.42 -8.98 13.64
N ALA A 76 16.92 -8.48 14.78
CA ALA A 76 15.56 -8.73 15.22
C ALA A 76 14.63 -7.57 14.87
N ILE A 77 13.47 -7.88 14.31
CA ILE A 77 12.32 -6.98 14.13
C ILE A 77 11.37 -7.19 15.31
N GLU A 78 10.95 -6.10 15.92
CA GLU A 78 9.86 -6.08 16.91
C GLU A 78 8.53 -5.81 16.21
N VAL A 79 7.52 -6.60 16.52
CA VAL A 79 6.15 -6.39 16.03
C VAL A 79 5.61 -5.05 16.54
N GLY A 80 4.89 -4.33 15.69
CA GLY A 80 4.34 -3.01 16.01
C GLY A 80 5.33 -1.86 15.92
N GLN A 81 6.53 -2.10 15.37
CA GLN A 81 7.56 -1.08 15.17
C GLN A 81 7.85 -0.85 13.70
N HIS A 82 8.00 0.42 13.30
CA HIS A 82 8.48 0.80 11.96
C HIS A 82 10.01 0.82 11.92
N TYR A 83 10.56 0.19 10.89
CA TYR A 83 12.00 0.15 10.62
C TYR A 83 12.33 0.75 9.26
N ALA A 84 13.43 1.52 9.20
CA ALA A 84 14.14 1.80 7.96
C ALA A 84 15.11 0.63 7.73
N ALA A 85 14.62 -0.39 7.03
CA ALA A 85 15.38 -1.61 6.76
C ALA A 85 16.41 -1.34 5.65
N LYS A 86 17.70 -1.38 6.00
CA LYS A 86 18.78 -1.32 5.03
C LYS A 86 19.09 -2.72 4.53
N LEU A 87 19.00 -2.90 3.23
CA LEU A 87 19.30 -4.13 2.51
C LEU A 87 20.68 -4.07 1.86
N HIS A 88 21.14 -5.19 1.34
CA HIS A 88 22.41 -5.35 0.61
C HIS A 88 22.13 -5.58 -0.88
N PRO A 89 23.07 -5.25 -1.78
CA PRO A 89 23.00 -5.71 -3.17
C PRO A 89 22.74 -7.22 -3.20
N GLN A 90 21.71 -7.66 -3.90
CA GLN A 90 21.26 -9.05 -3.84
C GLN A 90 22.35 -10.05 -4.23
N GLY A 91 23.24 -9.68 -5.16
CA GLY A 91 24.39 -10.53 -5.56
C GLY A 91 25.43 -10.74 -4.45
N GLU A 92 25.38 -9.98 -3.36
CA GLU A 92 26.25 -10.12 -2.19
C GLU A 92 25.60 -10.89 -1.05
N VAL A 93 24.27 -11.18 -1.17
CA VAL A 93 23.51 -11.88 -0.14
C VAL A 93 23.63 -13.39 -0.32
N LYS A 94 23.94 -14.07 0.76
CA LYS A 94 23.97 -15.54 0.83
C LYS A 94 22.65 -16.04 1.37
N PHE A 95 21.96 -16.78 0.56
CA PHE A 95 20.72 -17.43 0.93
C PHE A 95 21.02 -18.87 1.35
N ASP A 96 20.81 -19.21 2.62
CA ASP A 96 20.90 -20.61 3.10
C ASP A 96 19.72 -21.42 2.51
N ILE A 97 18.60 -20.77 2.30
CA ILE A 97 17.44 -21.24 1.58
C ILE A 97 17.16 -20.21 0.49
N GLU A 98 17.14 -20.63 -0.77
CA GLU A 98 16.91 -19.73 -1.90
C GLU A 98 15.53 -19.06 -1.80
N PRO A 99 15.32 -17.81 -2.26
CA PRO A 99 13.98 -17.21 -2.30
C PRO A 99 13.00 -18.12 -3.04
N SER A 100 11.76 -18.22 -2.53
CA SER A 100 10.69 -19.05 -3.14
C SER A 100 10.39 -18.64 -4.58
N ARG A 101 10.78 -17.42 -4.95
CA ARG A 101 10.72 -16.90 -6.31
C ARG A 101 12.04 -16.25 -6.70
N VAL A 102 12.59 -16.71 -7.81
CA VAL A 102 13.80 -16.11 -8.39
C VAL A 102 13.46 -14.70 -8.90
N MET A 103 13.99 -13.69 -8.24
CA MET A 103 13.88 -12.29 -8.62
C MET A 103 15.21 -11.87 -9.26
N LEU A 104 15.29 -12.02 -10.57
CA LEU A 104 16.46 -11.62 -11.36
C LEU A 104 16.31 -10.16 -11.76
N ALA A 105 16.80 -9.25 -10.94
CA ALA A 105 16.95 -7.85 -11.33
C ALA A 105 18.37 -7.40 -11.01
N ASP A 106 19.12 -6.99 -12.04
CA ASP A 106 20.37 -6.26 -11.85
C ASP A 106 20.06 -5.01 -10.99
N GLY A 107 20.83 -4.80 -9.94
CA GLY A 107 20.64 -3.69 -9.02
C GLY A 107 19.54 -3.93 -7.97
N ALA A 108 19.03 -5.14 -7.81
CA ALA A 108 18.11 -5.49 -6.74
C ALA A 108 18.82 -5.63 -5.39
N TYR A 109 18.04 -5.46 -4.33
CA TYR A 109 18.49 -5.55 -2.94
C TYR A 109 17.79 -6.69 -2.21
N ALA A 110 18.49 -7.26 -1.22
CA ALA A 110 17.98 -8.37 -0.43
C ALA A 110 18.55 -8.35 0.99
N GLY A 111 17.98 -9.18 1.86
CA GLY A 111 18.50 -9.38 3.20
C GLY A 111 17.56 -10.18 4.09
N HIS A 112 18.06 -10.52 5.27
CA HIS A 112 17.39 -11.35 6.24
C HIS A 112 17.25 -10.65 7.58
N ALA A 113 16.13 -10.85 8.26
CA ALA A 113 15.91 -10.47 9.65
C ALA A 113 15.11 -11.57 10.35
N ARG A 114 15.19 -11.65 11.66
CA ARG A 114 14.36 -12.56 12.46
C ARG A 114 13.27 -11.79 13.19
N PHE A 115 12.19 -12.47 13.51
CA PHE A 115 11.15 -11.94 14.39
C PHE A 115 10.43 -13.08 15.10
N SER A 116 9.66 -12.75 16.11
CA SER A 116 8.70 -13.62 16.78
C SER A 116 7.45 -12.83 17.10
N VAL A 117 6.34 -13.53 17.33
CA VAL A 117 5.06 -12.92 17.64
C VAL A 117 4.61 -13.28 19.06
N PRO A 118 4.02 -12.33 19.80
CA PRO A 118 3.64 -12.57 21.19
C PRO A 118 2.36 -13.39 21.35
N VAL A 119 1.52 -13.44 20.32
CA VAL A 119 0.26 -14.22 20.28
C VAL A 119 0.09 -14.80 18.90
N SER A 120 -0.54 -15.96 18.80
CA SER A 120 -0.90 -16.53 17.49
C SER A 120 -1.98 -15.70 16.82
N GLY A 121 -1.93 -15.56 15.50
CA GLY A 121 -2.93 -14.81 14.74
C GLY A 121 -2.47 -14.38 13.35
N HIS A 122 -3.28 -13.56 12.73
CA HIS A 122 -3.01 -12.96 11.43
C HIS A 122 -2.05 -11.78 11.56
N TYR A 123 -0.90 -11.90 10.93
CA TYR A 123 0.11 -10.84 10.90
C TYR A 123 0.34 -10.34 9.49
N ARG A 124 0.55 -9.05 9.40
CA ARG A 124 0.85 -8.37 8.14
C ARG A 124 2.24 -7.78 8.15
N ILE A 125 2.98 -8.07 7.07
CA ILE A 125 4.24 -7.43 6.74
C ILE A 125 3.93 -6.32 5.73
N ALA A 126 4.24 -5.08 6.08
CA ALA A 126 4.02 -3.88 5.30
C ALA A 126 5.35 -3.28 4.84
N LEU A 127 5.47 -2.97 3.55
CA LEU A 127 6.67 -2.41 2.92
C LEU A 127 6.36 -1.10 2.19
N SER A 128 7.26 -0.13 2.29
CA SER A 128 7.15 1.14 1.56
C SER A 128 7.61 1.06 0.11
N SER A 129 8.34 0.01 -0.28
CA SER A 129 8.81 -0.22 -1.65
C SER A 129 8.61 -1.67 -2.10
N GLU A 130 8.86 -1.94 -3.37
CA GLU A 130 8.68 -3.28 -3.94
C GLU A 130 9.78 -4.23 -3.45
N SER A 131 9.38 -5.43 -3.03
CA SER A 131 10.25 -6.55 -2.72
C SER A 131 9.47 -7.87 -2.78
N TRP A 132 10.11 -8.97 -3.04
CA TRP A 132 9.57 -10.28 -2.75
C TRP A 132 9.73 -10.56 -1.25
N VAL A 133 8.70 -11.15 -0.65
CA VAL A 133 8.63 -11.40 0.79
C VAL A 133 8.44 -12.89 1.01
N ASP A 134 9.38 -13.52 1.68
CA ASP A 134 9.26 -14.88 2.19
C ASP A 134 9.36 -14.86 3.72
N VAL A 135 8.56 -15.68 4.36
CA VAL A 135 8.68 -15.97 5.80
C VAL A 135 8.96 -17.46 5.97
N LEU A 136 9.97 -17.77 6.77
CA LEU A 136 10.36 -19.15 7.06
C LEU A 136 10.19 -19.44 8.56
N ALA A 137 9.74 -20.66 8.87
CA ALA A 137 9.73 -21.24 10.21
C ALA A 137 10.42 -22.60 10.17
N GLY A 138 11.41 -22.82 11.03
CA GLY A 138 12.14 -24.08 11.06
C GLY A 138 12.89 -24.45 9.76
N GLY A 139 13.04 -23.51 8.83
CA GLY A 139 13.64 -23.72 7.51
C GLY A 139 12.65 -23.97 6.36
N ASP A 140 11.36 -24.03 6.65
CA ASP A 140 10.30 -24.18 5.66
C ASP A 140 9.61 -22.85 5.37
N TYR A 141 9.19 -22.64 4.12
CA TYR A 141 8.38 -21.46 3.76
C TYR A 141 7.01 -21.55 4.36
N LEU A 142 6.54 -20.42 4.90
CA LEU A 142 5.13 -20.28 5.25
C LEU A 142 4.29 -19.91 4.03
N GLU A 143 3.10 -20.45 3.99
CA GLU A 143 2.12 -20.10 2.97
C GLU A 143 1.57 -18.69 3.24
N THR A 144 1.46 -17.90 2.18
CA THR A 144 0.90 -16.55 2.23
C THR A 144 -0.62 -16.62 2.23
N GLU A 145 -1.28 -16.02 3.22
CA GLU A 145 -2.75 -15.94 3.29
C GLU A 145 -3.33 -14.92 2.33
N ALA A 146 -2.71 -13.75 2.25
CA ALA A 146 -3.09 -12.68 1.34
C ALA A 146 -1.91 -11.80 0.98
N PHE A 147 -2.00 -11.13 -0.16
CA PHE A 147 -1.04 -10.08 -0.53
C PHE A 147 -1.72 -9.01 -1.37
N ALA A 148 -1.22 -7.79 -1.29
CA ALA A 148 -1.61 -6.71 -2.17
C ALA A 148 -0.47 -5.71 -2.38
N GLY A 149 -0.56 -4.92 -3.44
CA GLY A 149 0.40 -3.87 -3.75
C GLY A 149 -0.24 -2.76 -4.57
N ARG A 150 0.17 -1.51 -4.33
CA ARG A 150 -0.27 -0.33 -5.08
C ARG A 150 0.92 0.59 -5.33
N VAL A 151 1.22 0.84 -6.58
CA VAL A 151 2.38 1.67 -6.99
C VAL A 151 2.20 3.12 -6.53
N GLU A 152 0.99 3.61 -6.56
CA GLU A 152 0.65 5.00 -6.28
C GLU A 152 0.52 5.30 -4.78
N CYS A 153 0.33 4.28 -3.92
CA CYS A 153 0.28 4.45 -2.48
C CYS A 153 1.72 4.60 -1.92
N LYS A 154 2.20 5.81 -1.80
CA LYS A 154 3.59 6.12 -1.43
C LYS A 154 4.04 5.59 -0.07
N PRO A 155 3.24 5.68 1.02
CA PRO A 155 3.68 5.14 2.31
C PRO A 155 3.62 3.61 2.37
N LEU A 156 2.79 2.96 1.53
CA LEU A 156 2.57 1.51 1.57
C LEU A 156 2.53 0.94 0.15
N ARG A 157 3.66 0.40 -0.30
CA ARG A 157 3.80 -0.16 -1.64
C ARG A 157 3.30 -1.60 -1.72
N LYS A 158 3.54 -2.39 -0.65
CA LYS A 158 3.24 -3.82 -0.62
C LYS A 158 2.88 -4.27 0.78
N LEU A 159 1.99 -5.25 0.86
CA LEU A 159 1.66 -5.99 2.07
C LEU A 159 1.53 -7.47 1.77
N VAL A 160 1.87 -8.28 2.77
CA VAL A 160 1.75 -9.75 2.72
C VAL A 160 1.31 -10.23 4.09
N ASP A 161 0.25 -11.06 4.12
CA ASP A 161 -0.35 -11.58 5.35
C ASP A 161 0.02 -13.04 5.56
N TYR A 162 0.29 -13.39 6.80
CA TYR A 162 0.61 -14.74 7.26
C TYR A 162 -0.15 -15.09 8.53
N MET A 163 -0.53 -16.36 8.67
CA MET A 163 -0.92 -16.93 9.95
C MET A 163 0.34 -17.34 10.71
N LEU A 164 0.56 -16.74 11.89
CA LEU A 164 1.76 -16.98 12.70
C LEU A 164 1.38 -17.48 14.10
N GLU A 165 2.20 -18.39 14.62
CA GLU A 165 2.03 -18.98 15.95
C GLU A 165 2.94 -18.30 16.98
N ALA A 166 2.42 -18.10 18.20
CA ALA A 166 3.22 -17.60 19.30
C ALA A 166 4.37 -18.56 19.64
N ASP A 167 5.42 -18.01 20.24
CA ASP A 167 6.61 -18.75 20.68
C ASP A 167 7.47 -19.38 19.56
N GLU A 168 7.09 -19.15 18.29
CA GLU A 168 7.88 -19.53 17.12
C GLU A 168 8.87 -18.41 16.72
N SER A 169 9.98 -18.81 16.13
CA SER A 169 10.98 -17.90 15.57
C SER A 169 10.90 -17.94 14.05
N TYR A 170 10.70 -16.78 13.46
CA TYR A 170 10.55 -16.61 12.01
C TYR A 170 11.76 -15.89 11.40
N VAL A 171 12.08 -16.24 10.17
CA VAL A 171 12.99 -15.46 9.33
C VAL A 171 12.18 -14.73 8.28
N LEU A 172 12.27 -13.39 8.28
CA LEU A 172 11.83 -12.56 7.18
C LEU A 172 12.97 -12.46 6.17
N MET A 173 12.71 -12.91 4.96
CA MET A 173 13.60 -12.78 3.83
C MET A 173 13.00 -11.83 2.81
N LEU A 174 13.72 -10.76 2.49
CA LEU A 174 13.39 -9.83 1.42
C LEU A 174 14.34 -10.05 0.25
N SER A 175 13.79 -10.14 -0.97
CA SER A 175 14.60 -10.30 -2.19
C SER A 175 13.97 -9.52 -3.36
N GLY A 176 14.75 -9.19 -4.37
CA GLY A 176 14.29 -8.39 -5.49
C GLY A 176 13.84 -6.97 -5.09
N GLY A 177 14.38 -6.44 -4.01
CA GLY A 177 14.06 -5.11 -3.52
C GLY A 177 14.45 -4.02 -4.51
N SER A 178 13.57 -3.05 -4.73
CA SER A 178 13.83 -1.93 -5.65
C SER A 178 14.68 -0.81 -5.03
N GLU A 179 14.85 -0.82 -3.72
CA GLU A 179 15.57 0.20 -2.96
C GLU A 179 16.45 -0.45 -1.89
N ASP A 180 17.60 0.16 -1.60
CA ASP A 180 18.53 -0.31 -0.56
C ASP A 180 18.07 -0.01 0.86
N VAL A 181 17.15 0.95 1.03
CA VAL A 181 16.50 1.26 2.30
C VAL A 181 14.99 1.34 2.08
N MET A 182 14.24 0.54 2.82
CA MET A 182 12.77 0.57 2.73
C MET A 182 12.11 0.57 4.11
N GLY A 183 10.99 1.26 4.21
CA GLY A 183 10.11 1.16 5.38
C GLY A 183 9.57 -0.27 5.49
N THR A 184 9.74 -0.87 6.66
CA THR A 184 9.31 -2.24 6.96
C THR A 184 8.65 -2.27 8.32
N ALA A 185 7.48 -2.89 8.40
CA ALA A 185 6.77 -3.08 9.65
C ALA A 185 6.02 -4.41 9.66
N ILE A 186 5.88 -5.00 10.85
CA ILE A 186 5.07 -6.21 11.08
C ILE A 186 4.04 -5.87 12.15
N ARG A 187 2.77 -6.18 11.93
CA ARG A 187 1.73 -5.99 12.92
C ARG A 187 0.70 -7.12 12.93
N LEU A 188 0.08 -7.33 14.08
CA LEU A 188 -1.13 -8.14 14.19
C LEU A 188 -2.29 -7.42 13.46
N VAL A 189 -3.03 -8.14 12.64
CA VAL A 189 -4.20 -7.62 11.92
C VAL A 189 -5.48 -7.96 12.67
N GLU A 190 -5.60 -9.20 13.10
CA GLU A 190 -6.66 -9.74 13.98
C GLU A 190 -6.22 -11.06 14.61
#